data_d3fa8efa3bf0a8c59fbf43836ee58c78
#
_entry.id   d3fa8efa3bf0a8c59fbf43836ee58c78
#
_cell.length_a   1.000
_cell.length_b   1.000
_cell.length_c   1.000
_cell.angle_alpha   90.00
_cell.angle_beta   90.00
_cell.angle_gamma   90.00
#
_symmetry.space_group_name_H-M   'P 1'
#
loop_
_entity.id
_entity.type
_entity.pdbx_description
1 polymer ?
#
loop_
_entity_poly.entity_id
_entity_poly.type
_entity_poly.pdbx_seq_one_letter_code
_entity_poly.pdbx_strand_id
1 'polypeptide(L)'
;LGLKVALIQDRPVLGGNNSSEVRVWVQGARSKKPWPRVGDVVAELEASRRAHYGSANTADLYEDDKKLAVVRGEPNIDLFLEHRGNGVEMEGNRIRAVLAQEIRTGKRIRIGGRWFADCTGDACIGALAGADFDMQAKNKMGPCNLWNVCECKDTNAINTGTKESTEVVPFPRCPWALDLSDKPFPGRDKVKPDPNKLGGWYWESGFDRDPIN
;
A
#
# COMPACT_ATOMS: atom_id res chain seq x y z
N LEU A 1 25.13 -0.96 11.28
CA LEU A 1 26.13 -0.99 10.21
C LEU A 1 26.82 0.39 10.01
N GLY A 2 26.34 1.45 10.69
CA GLY A 2 26.93 2.79 10.63
C GLY A 2 26.71 3.56 9.33
N LEU A 3 25.86 3.06 8.45
CA LEU A 3 25.49 3.78 7.22
C LEU A 3 24.46 4.87 7.54
N LYS A 4 24.66 6.05 6.96
CA LYS A 4 23.64 7.08 6.97
C LYS A 4 22.64 6.84 5.84
N VAL A 5 21.34 6.85 6.16
CA VAL A 5 20.26 6.48 5.25
C VAL A 5 19.20 7.58 5.22
N ALA A 6 18.76 7.96 4.03
CA ALA A 6 17.53 8.71 3.84
C ALA A 6 16.42 7.71 3.45
N LEU A 7 15.40 7.59 4.27
CA LEU A 7 14.23 6.77 4.04
C LEU A 7 13.08 7.65 3.56
N ILE A 8 12.70 7.49 2.31
CA ILE A 8 11.63 8.24 1.68
C ILE A 8 10.39 7.35 1.60
N GLN A 9 9.26 7.82 2.11
CA GLN A 9 8.00 7.12 2.10
C GLN A 9 6.88 8.06 1.67
N ASP A 10 6.13 7.68 0.66
CA ASP A 10 5.05 8.52 0.11
C ASP A 10 3.77 8.52 0.95
N ARG A 11 3.66 7.59 1.91
CA ARG A 11 2.51 7.50 2.81
C ARG A 11 2.82 8.09 4.20
N PRO A 12 1.80 8.42 4.99
CA PRO A 12 1.99 8.91 6.36
C PRO A 12 2.47 7.83 7.33
N VAL A 13 2.35 6.55 6.95
CA VAL A 13 2.72 5.40 7.78
C VAL A 13 3.77 4.55 7.08
N LEU A 14 4.58 3.84 7.88
CA LEU A 14 5.58 2.89 7.40
C LEU A 14 4.98 1.48 7.25
N GLY A 15 5.59 0.67 6.37
CA GLY A 15 5.25 -0.74 6.22
C GLY A 15 4.65 -1.13 4.87
N GLY A 16 4.25 -0.15 4.04
CA GLY A 16 3.65 -0.44 2.73
C GLY A 16 2.45 -1.37 2.87
N ASN A 17 2.50 -2.55 2.26
CA ASN A 17 1.42 -3.54 2.37
C ASN A 17 1.18 -3.99 3.83
N ASN A 18 2.23 -4.04 4.66
CA ASN A 18 2.12 -4.34 6.08
C ASN A 18 1.91 -3.08 6.93
N SER A 19 0.89 -2.32 6.61
CA SER A 19 0.48 -1.12 7.34
C SER A 19 -1.03 -1.14 7.61
N SER A 20 -1.49 -0.22 8.44
CA SER A 20 -2.92 0.00 8.68
C SER A 20 -3.69 0.37 7.42
N GLU A 21 -3.03 0.92 6.40
CA GLU A 21 -3.66 1.34 5.16
C GLU A 21 -3.97 0.18 4.21
N VAL A 22 -3.07 -0.81 4.09
CA VAL A 22 -3.23 -1.93 3.14
C VAL A 22 -3.60 -3.23 3.83
N ARG A 23 -3.19 -3.42 5.07
CA ARG A 23 -3.61 -4.51 5.98
C ARG A 23 -3.26 -5.92 5.49
N VAL A 24 -2.06 -6.09 4.96
CA VAL A 24 -1.52 -7.39 4.57
C VAL A 24 -0.43 -7.81 5.56
N TRP A 25 -0.59 -8.98 6.16
CA TRP A 25 0.40 -9.53 7.10
C TRP A 25 1.67 -9.93 6.37
N VAL A 26 2.81 -9.72 7.04
CA VAL A 26 4.09 -10.24 6.54
C VAL A 26 4.02 -11.75 6.43
N GLN A 27 4.33 -12.27 5.27
CA GLN A 27 4.33 -13.70 4.95
C GLN A 27 5.73 -14.14 4.52
N GLY A 28 5.90 -15.44 4.35
CA GLY A 28 7.11 -16.03 3.82
C GLY A 28 8.00 -16.69 4.88
N ALA A 29 9.08 -17.26 4.39
CA ALA A 29 10.03 -18.00 5.23
C ALA A 29 11.12 -17.05 5.74
N ARG A 30 11.37 -17.14 7.03
CA ARG A 30 12.41 -16.38 7.73
C ARG A 30 13.57 -17.29 8.09
N SER A 31 14.70 -16.68 8.42
CA SER A 31 15.85 -17.38 9.01
C SER A 31 16.39 -18.55 8.19
N LYS A 32 16.31 -18.47 6.86
CA LYS A 32 16.89 -19.48 5.97
C LYS A 32 18.38 -19.25 5.75
N LYS A 33 19.12 -20.33 5.65
CA LYS A 33 20.52 -20.29 5.20
C LYS A 33 20.60 -19.70 3.76
N PRO A 34 21.63 -18.94 3.41
CA PRO A 34 22.85 -18.67 4.19
C PRO A 34 22.71 -17.48 5.18
N TRP A 35 21.59 -16.78 5.22
CA TRP A 35 21.41 -15.53 5.97
C TRP A 35 20.32 -15.66 7.06
N PRO A 36 20.54 -16.47 8.09
CA PRO A 36 19.47 -16.77 9.05
C PRO A 36 19.00 -15.56 9.87
N ARG A 37 19.83 -14.52 9.98
CA ARG A 37 19.49 -13.32 10.76
C ARG A 37 18.73 -12.24 10.00
N VAL A 38 18.51 -12.39 8.70
CA VAL A 38 17.70 -11.43 7.93
C VAL A 38 16.28 -11.30 8.48
N GLY A 39 15.74 -12.37 9.05
CA GLY A 39 14.43 -12.37 9.68
C GLY A 39 14.35 -11.59 11.00
N ASP A 40 15.47 -11.27 11.63
CA ASP A 40 15.49 -10.57 12.92
C ASP A 40 14.84 -9.17 12.80
N VAL A 41 15.17 -8.43 11.72
CA VAL A 41 14.58 -7.11 11.44
C VAL A 41 13.07 -7.22 11.21
N VAL A 42 12.63 -8.25 10.52
CA VAL A 42 11.20 -8.49 10.31
C VAL A 42 10.49 -8.75 11.63
N ALA A 43 11.09 -9.54 12.52
CA ALA A 43 10.52 -9.84 13.84
C ALA A 43 10.41 -8.57 14.72
N GLU A 44 11.36 -7.66 14.59
CA GLU A 44 11.35 -6.38 15.30
C GLU A 44 10.21 -5.46 14.84
N LEU A 45 9.96 -5.43 13.53
CA LEU A 45 8.95 -4.56 12.91
C LEU A 45 7.53 -5.17 12.90
N GLU A 46 7.44 -6.48 13.05
CA GLU A 46 6.18 -7.19 12.92
C GLU A 46 5.23 -6.88 14.08
N ALA A 47 3.93 -6.83 13.77
CA ALA A 47 2.88 -6.66 14.76
C ALA A 47 2.87 -7.80 15.78
N SER A 48 2.59 -7.45 17.04
CA SER A 48 2.58 -8.39 18.18
C SER A 48 1.44 -9.41 18.08
N ARG A 49 0.35 -9.04 17.42
CA ARG A 49 -0.84 -9.88 17.23
C ARG A 49 -1.27 -9.86 15.78
N ARG A 50 -1.87 -10.95 15.35
CA ARG A 50 -2.51 -11.06 14.03
C ARG A 50 -3.96 -11.46 14.21
N ALA A 51 -4.83 -10.95 13.34
CA ALA A 51 -6.18 -11.44 13.20
C ALA A 51 -6.36 -12.14 11.85
N HIS A 52 -7.40 -12.91 11.73
CA HIS A 52 -7.83 -13.42 10.44
C HIS A 52 -8.35 -12.26 9.59
N TYR A 53 -8.23 -12.37 8.27
CA TYR A 53 -8.82 -11.39 7.36
C TYR A 53 -10.33 -11.27 7.56
N GLY A 54 -10.88 -10.12 7.25
CA GLY A 54 -12.28 -9.78 7.48
C GLY A 54 -12.45 -8.71 8.56
N SER A 55 -13.60 -8.69 9.21
CA SER A 55 -13.95 -7.66 10.20
C SER A 55 -13.02 -7.58 11.41
N ALA A 56 -12.35 -8.67 11.74
CA ALA A 56 -11.36 -8.71 12.82
C ALA A 56 -9.99 -8.10 12.44
N ASN A 57 -9.75 -7.82 11.16
CA ASN A 57 -8.51 -7.24 10.67
C ASN A 57 -8.58 -5.72 10.70
N THR A 58 -8.52 -5.15 11.89
CA THR A 58 -8.60 -3.71 12.13
C THR A 58 -7.25 -3.02 11.95
N ALA A 59 -7.26 -1.70 11.76
CA ALA A 59 -6.06 -0.90 11.48
C ALA A 59 -5.04 -0.94 12.63
N ASP A 60 -5.53 -0.90 13.87
CA ASP A 60 -4.70 -0.90 15.09
C ASP A 60 -3.81 -2.14 15.24
N LEU A 61 -4.23 -3.28 14.67
CA LEU A 61 -3.45 -4.50 14.70
C LEU A 61 -2.12 -4.41 13.93
N TYR A 62 -1.97 -3.41 13.06
CA TYR A 62 -0.74 -3.25 12.29
C TYR A 62 0.35 -2.48 13.02
N GLU A 63 0.06 -1.91 14.18
CA GLU A 63 1.03 -1.25 15.06
C GLU A 63 1.98 -0.31 14.29
N ASP A 64 1.43 0.61 13.51
CA ASP A 64 2.23 1.53 12.68
C ASP A 64 3.18 2.39 13.53
N ASP A 65 2.74 2.76 14.73
CA ASP A 65 3.57 3.52 15.69
C ASP A 65 4.81 2.73 16.13
N LYS A 66 4.72 1.41 16.25
CA LYS A 66 5.87 0.55 16.55
C LYS A 66 6.92 0.63 15.44
N LYS A 67 6.50 0.51 14.19
CA LYS A 67 7.40 0.64 13.03
C LYS A 67 8.07 2.02 12.99
N LEU A 68 7.26 3.04 13.24
CA LEU A 68 7.74 4.42 13.30
C LEU A 68 8.76 4.63 14.44
N ALA A 69 8.49 4.07 15.61
CA ALA A 69 9.39 4.16 16.77
C ALA A 69 10.72 3.45 16.49
N VAL A 70 10.71 2.27 15.87
CA VAL A 70 11.94 1.56 15.48
C VAL A 70 12.77 2.40 14.52
N VAL A 71 12.16 2.94 13.47
CA VAL A 71 12.89 3.75 12.48
C VAL A 71 13.43 5.05 13.10
N ARG A 72 12.64 5.73 13.93
CA ARG A 72 13.07 6.96 14.61
C ARG A 72 14.11 6.71 15.70
N GLY A 73 14.16 5.52 16.24
CA GLY A 73 15.18 5.08 17.19
C GLY A 73 16.56 4.91 16.56
N GLU A 74 16.65 4.81 15.23
CA GLU A 74 17.91 4.64 14.51
C GLU A 74 18.51 6.02 14.17
N PRO A 75 19.60 6.44 14.84
CA PRO A 75 20.14 7.79 14.73
C PRO A 75 20.72 8.11 13.34
N ASN A 76 20.97 7.10 12.55
CA ASN A 76 21.51 7.22 11.20
C ASN A 76 20.44 7.19 10.09
N ILE A 77 19.14 7.21 10.45
CA ILE A 77 18.05 7.28 9.47
C ILE A 77 17.42 8.67 9.50
N ASP A 78 17.52 9.37 8.38
CA ASP A 78 16.72 10.57 8.12
C ASP A 78 15.42 10.13 7.44
N LEU A 79 14.29 10.25 8.14
CA LEU A 79 12.96 9.80 7.67
C LEU A 79 12.19 10.94 7.03
N PHE A 80 11.70 10.71 5.81
CA PHE A 80 10.86 11.62 5.03
C PHE A 80 9.52 10.94 4.72
N LEU A 81 8.52 11.10 5.60
CA LEU A 81 7.14 10.67 5.35
C LEU A 81 6.44 11.65 4.42
N GLU A 82 5.41 11.16 3.72
CA GLU A 82 4.60 11.93 2.77
C GLU A 82 5.47 12.61 1.67
N HIS A 83 6.57 11.94 1.30
CA HIS A 83 7.44 12.38 0.21
C HIS A 83 7.51 11.30 -0.85
N ARG A 84 7.20 11.64 -2.09
CA ARG A 84 7.28 10.73 -3.21
C ARG A 84 8.51 11.02 -4.06
N GLY A 85 9.35 9.99 -4.23
CA GLY A 85 10.42 10.03 -5.21
C GLY A 85 9.82 10.05 -6.62
N ASN A 86 9.99 11.14 -7.35
CA ASN A 86 9.41 11.34 -8.68
C ASN A 86 10.40 11.91 -9.70
N GLY A 87 11.68 11.85 -9.40
CA GLY A 87 12.73 12.25 -10.32
C GLY A 87 14.08 11.73 -9.88
N VAL A 88 15.02 11.67 -10.83
CA VAL A 88 16.40 11.29 -10.58
C VAL A 88 17.35 12.24 -11.30
N GLU A 89 18.51 12.47 -10.72
CA GLU A 89 19.65 13.11 -11.38
C GLU A 89 20.68 12.04 -11.69
N MET A 90 21.05 11.96 -12.96
CA MET A 90 22.01 10.99 -13.46
C MET A 90 23.37 11.62 -13.77
N GLU A 91 24.41 10.85 -13.56
CA GLU A 91 25.75 11.12 -14.09
C GLU A 91 26.24 9.87 -14.81
N GLY A 92 26.18 9.86 -16.15
CA GLY A 92 26.33 8.64 -16.91
C GLY A 92 25.32 7.59 -16.46
N ASN A 93 25.77 6.40 -16.12
CA ASN A 93 24.93 5.28 -15.66
C ASN A 93 24.73 5.24 -14.12
N ARG A 94 24.97 6.34 -13.43
CA ARG A 94 24.85 6.38 -11.97
C ARG A 94 23.84 7.41 -11.53
N ILE A 95 22.97 7.03 -10.62
CA ILE A 95 22.09 7.97 -9.93
C ILE A 95 22.96 8.81 -8.97
N ARG A 96 22.86 10.13 -9.05
CA ARG A 96 23.52 11.07 -8.16
C ARG A 96 22.59 11.56 -7.07
N ALA A 97 21.32 11.74 -7.40
CA ALA A 97 20.32 12.14 -6.44
C ALA A 97 18.94 11.63 -6.86
N VAL A 98 18.09 11.46 -5.88
CA VAL A 98 16.63 11.32 -6.05
C VAL A 98 15.99 12.65 -5.71
N LEU A 99 15.04 13.06 -6.54
CA LEU A 99 14.17 14.20 -6.30
C LEU A 99 12.90 13.67 -5.66
N ALA A 100 12.58 14.13 -4.48
CA ALA A 100 11.37 13.77 -3.77
C ALA A 100 10.48 15.00 -3.57
N GLN A 101 9.20 14.81 -3.69
CA GLN A 101 8.21 15.85 -3.54
C GLN A 101 7.32 15.57 -2.33
N GLU A 102 7.22 16.54 -1.44
CA GLU A 102 6.26 16.49 -0.34
C GLU A 102 4.84 16.58 -0.89
N ILE A 103 4.00 15.61 -0.53
CA ILE A 103 2.68 15.42 -1.15
C ILE A 103 1.73 16.56 -0.81
N ARG A 104 1.80 17.10 0.40
CA ARG A 104 0.87 18.15 0.87
C ARG A 104 1.18 19.53 0.30
N THR A 105 2.46 19.89 0.25
CA THR A 105 2.90 21.25 -0.11
C THR A 105 3.42 21.35 -1.53
N GLY A 106 3.75 20.21 -2.15
CA GLY A 106 4.42 20.18 -3.44
C GLY A 106 5.90 20.56 -3.40
N LYS A 107 6.46 20.87 -2.22
CA LYS A 107 7.86 21.23 -2.07
C LYS A 107 8.76 20.07 -2.48
N ARG A 108 9.74 20.37 -3.30
CA ARG A 108 10.73 19.38 -3.73
C ARG A 108 12.00 19.46 -2.88
N ILE A 109 12.54 18.29 -2.59
CA ILE A 109 13.83 18.10 -1.95
C ILE A 109 14.71 17.25 -2.84
N ARG A 110 16.02 17.46 -2.75
CA ARG A 110 17.05 16.72 -3.45
C ARG A 110 17.86 15.90 -2.44
N ILE A 111 17.90 14.60 -2.64
CA ILE A 111 18.62 13.68 -1.75
C ILE A 111 19.71 12.98 -2.54
N GLY A 112 20.94 13.38 -2.28
CA GLY A 112 22.14 12.76 -2.84
C GLY A 112 22.54 11.52 -2.06
N GLY A 113 23.10 10.53 -2.75
CA GLY A 113 23.57 9.32 -2.12
C GLY A 113 24.66 8.60 -2.91
N ARG A 114 25.35 7.69 -2.25
CA ARG A 114 26.29 6.77 -2.89
C ARG A 114 25.59 5.53 -3.46
N TRP A 115 24.52 5.10 -2.77
CA TRP A 115 23.74 3.93 -3.11
C TRP A 115 22.26 4.29 -3.02
N PHE A 116 21.47 3.71 -3.90
CA PHE A 116 20.03 3.90 -3.96
C PHE A 116 19.35 2.54 -3.99
N ALA A 117 18.33 2.35 -3.18
CA ALA A 117 17.48 1.18 -3.18
C ALA A 117 16.07 1.61 -3.58
N ASP A 118 15.58 1.08 -4.69
CA ASP A 118 14.21 1.30 -5.13
C ASP A 118 13.29 0.29 -4.46
N CYS A 119 12.47 0.79 -3.53
CA CYS A 119 11.47 0.02 -2.80
C CYS A 119 10.06 0.56 -3.08
N THR A 120 9.85 1.21 -4.22
CA THR A 120 8.57 1.85 -4.56
C THR A 120 7.45 0.86 -4.89
N GLY A 121 7.76 -0.41 -5.06
CA GLY A 121 6.81 -1.45 -5.47
C GLY A 121 6.74 -1.61 -6.98
N ASP A 122 6.73 -0.50 -7.72
CA ASP A 122 6.61 -0.47 -9.18
C ASP A 122 7.93 -0.12 -9.88
N ALA A 123 9.07 -0.17 -9.18
CA ALA A 123 10.40 0.18 -9.70
C ALA A 123 10.49 1.58 -10.34
N CYS A 124 9.75 2.54 -9.79
CA CYS A 124 9.62 3.89 -10.35
C CYS A 124 10.97 4.61 -10.49
N ILE A 125 11.84 4.48 -9.51
CA ILE A 125 13.15 5.14 -9.52
C ILE A 125 14.08 4.47 -10.55
N GLY A 126 14.04 3.15 -10.65
CA GLY A 126 14.77 2.41 -11.66
C GLY A 126 14.36 2.80 -13.07
N ALA A 127 13.07 2.88 -13.34
CA ALA A 127 12.53 3.30 -14.63
C ALA A 127 12.92 4.76 -14.97
N LEU A 128 12.81 5.68 -14.00
CA LEU A 128 13.24 7.07 -14.16
C LEU A 128 14.74 7.21 -14.41
N ALA A 129 15.54 6.29 -13.88
CA ALA A 129 16.98 6.23 -14.10
C ALA A 129 17.38 5.62 -15.48
N GLY A 130 16.40 5.13 -16.25
CA GLY A 130 16.65 4.47 -17.53
C GLY A 130 17.20 3.05 -17.39
N ALA A 131 16.97 2.39 -16.24
CA ALA A 131 17.31 0.98 -16.09
C ALA A 131 16.42 0.11 -16.98
N ASP A 132 16.96 -0.99 -17.46
CA ASP A 132 16.18 -1.99 -18.18
C ASP A 132 15.11 -2.57 -17.26
N PHE A 133 13.89 -2.68 -17.77
CA PHE A 133 12.78 -3.28 -17.04
C PHE A 133 11.92 -4.11 -18.00
N ASP A 134 11.24 -5.08 -17.45
CA ASP A 134 10.23 -5.86 -18.15
C ASP A 134 8.86 -5.62 -17.51
N MET A 135 7.86 -5.49 -18.37
CA MET A 135 6.47 -5.39 -17.96
C MET A 135 5.70 -6.54 -18.60
N GLN A 136 5.11 -7.37 -17.78
CA GLN A 136 4.36 -8.51 -18.27
C GLN A 136 3.24 -8.06 -19.23
N ALA A 137 3.35 -8.49 -20.49
CA ALA A 137 2.42 -8.09 -21.55
C ALA A 137 1.09 -8.84 -21.50
N LYS A 138 1.06 -10.04 -20.89
CA LYS A 138 -0.12 -10.90 -20.77
C LYS A 138 -0.45 -11.16 -19.32
N ASN A 139 -1.71 -11.47 -19.03
CA ASN A 139 -2.20 -11.75 -17.68
C ASN A 139 -1.93 -10.62 -16.69
N LYS A 140 -2.00 -9.41 -17.16
CA LYS A 140 -1.92 -8.23 -16.30
C LYS A 140 -3.12 -8.21 -15.37
N MET A 141 -2.88 -7.78 -14.16
CA MET A 141 -3.93 -7.51 -13.19
C MET A 141 -3.98 -6.01 -12.93
N GLY A 142 -5.13 -5.41 -13.14
CA GLY A 142 -5.33 -4.00 -12.82
C GLY A 142 -5.33 -3.74 -11.32
N PRO A 143 -5.36 -2.48 -10.89
CA PRO A 143 -5.51 -2.12 -9.50
C PRO A 143 -6.78 -2.74 -8.94
N CYS A 144 -6.64 -3.57 -7.90
CA CYS A 144 -7.75 -4.26 -7.28
C CYS A 144 -8.22 -3.54 -6.03
N ASN A 145 -9.53 -3.38 -5.90
CA ASN A 145 -10.16 -2.88 -4.69
C ASN A 145 -11.15 -3.91 -4.16
N LEU A 146 -11.09 -4.13 -2.87
CA LEU A 146 -12.11 -4.89 -2.15
C LEU A 146 -13.19 -3.92 -1.69
N TRP A 147 -14.44 -4.32 -1.92
CA TRP A 147 -15.60 -3.51 -1.60
C TRP A 147 -16.39 -4.16 -0.47
N ASN A 148 -16.93 -3.31 0.39
CA ASN A 148 -17.95 -3.68 1.33
C ASN A 148 -19.12 -2.70 1.21
N VAL A 149 -20.32 -3.23 1.18
CA VAL A 149 -21.53 -2.45 1.43
C VAL A 149 -21.97 -2.75 2.85
N CYS A 150 -22.10 -1.74 3.65
CA CYS A 150 -22.65 -1.87 5.00
C CYS A 150 -23.71 -0.78 5.21
N GLU A 151 -24.74 -1.14 5.93
CA GLU A 151 -25.65 -0.17 6.52
C GLU A 151 -24.95 0.38 7.75
N CYS A 152 -24.55 1.65 7.73
CA CYS A 152 -23.82 2.26 8.83
C CYS A 152 -24.59 3.43 9.44
N LYS A 153 -24.87 3.36 10.75
CA LYS A 153 -25.32 4.51 11.53
C LYS A 153 -24.20 5.47 11.88
N ASP A 154 -22.97 4.98 11.92
CA ASP A 154 -21.77 5.74 12.26
C ASP A 154 -20.70 5.54 11.21
N THR A 155 -20.19 6.64 10.65
CA THR A 155 -19.08 6.62 9.67
C THR A 155 -17.79 6.02 10.26
N ASN A 156 -17.63 6.03 11.58
CA ASN A 156 -16.51 5.36 12.24
C ASN A 156 -16.63 3.83 12.20
N ALA A 157 -17.84 3.29 12.13
CA ALA A 157 -18.08 1.86 12.03
C ALA A 157 -17.59 1.27 10.70
N ILE A 158 -17.48 2.07 9.65
CA ILE A 158 -16.90 1.67 8.35
C ILE A 158 -15.45 1.25 8.53
N ASN A 159 -14.72 1.97 9.37
CA ASN A 159 -13.29 1.71 9.61
C ASN A 159 -13.04 0.57 10.60
N THR A 160 -14.00 0.27 11.46
CA THR A 160 -13.85 -0.76 12.51
C THR A 160 -14.41 -2.12 12.14
N GLY A 161 -15.17 -2.22 11.04
CA GLY A 161 -15.76 -3.49 10.59
C GLY A 161 -16.80 -4.07 11.56
N THR A 162 -17.35 -3.25 12.46
CA THR A 162 -18.41 -3.69 13.38
C THR A 162 -19.76 -3.75 12.67
N LYS A 163 -20.54 -4.78 12.95
CA LYS A 163 -21.82 -5.09 12.28
C LYS A 163 -23.01 -4.22 12.72
N GLU A 164 -22.79 -3.19 13.51
CA GLU A 164 -23.87 -2.40 14.07
C GLU A 164 -24.20 -1.18 13.23
N SER A 165 -24.98 -1.38 12.18
CA SER A 165 -25.64 -0.26 11.56
C SER A 165 -26.90 -0.67 10.84
N THR A 166 -27.92 0.10 10.97
CA THR A 166 -29.27 -0.24 10.49
C THR A 166 -29.93 0.87 9.67
N GLU A 167 -29.24 1.90 9.25
CA GLU A 167 -29.82 2.92 8.37
C GLU A 167 -29.10 2.93 7.03
N VAL A 168 -29.86 2.65 5.97
CA VAL A 168 -29.40 2.89 4.59
C VAL A 168 -29.44 4.39 4.38
N VAL A 169 -28.29 5.03 4.35
CA VAL A 169 -28.20 6.40 3.84
C VAL A 169 -28.28 6.31 2.33
N PRO A 170 -29.34 6.80 1.69
CA PRO A 170 -29.43 6.78 0.24
C PRO A 170 -28.26 7.60 -0.32
N PHE A 171 -27.47 6.97 -1.15
CA PHE A 171 -26.42 7.69 -1.89
C PHE A 171 -27.07 8.80 -2.71
N PRO A 172 -26.54 10.03 -2.66
CA PRO A 172 -27.01 11.07 -3.55
C PRO A 172 -26.88 10.62 -4.99
N ARG A 173 -27.89 10.88 -5.80
CA ARG A 173 -27.85 10.52 -7.21
C ARG A 173 -26.64 11.17 -7.88
N CYS A 174 -25.76 10.34 -8.42
CA CYS A 174 -24.55 10.78 -9.12
C CYS A 174 -24.82 10.82 -10.63
N PRO A 175 -25.21 11.97 -11.22
CA PRO A 175 -25.57 12.03 -12.65
C PRO A 175 -24.44 11.66 -13.61
N TRP A 176 -23.21 11.75 -13.13
CA TRP A 176 -21.99 11.36 -13.86
C TRP A 176 -21.68 9.87 -13.78
N ALA A 177 -22.34 9.13 -12.90
CA ALA A 177 -22.07 7.71 -12.72
C ALA A 177 -22.65 6.90 -13.88
N LEU A 178 -21.86 5.95 -14.35
CA LEU A 178 -22.30 5.03 -15.41
C LEU A 178 -23.35 4.07 -14.82
N ASP A 179 -24.50 3.95 -15.50
CA ASP A 179 -25.47 2.95 -15.16
C ASP A 179 -24.98 1.55 -15.64
N LEU A 180 -24.76 0.67 -14.69
CA LEU A 180 -24.32 -0.69 -14.93
C LEU A 180 -25.41 -1.72 -14.61
N SER A 181 -26.67 -1.31 -14.49
CA SER A 181 -27.77 -2.19 -14.07
C SER A 181 -27.94 -3.41 -14.99
N ASP A 182 -27.70 -3.24 -16.29
CA ASP A 182 -27.83 -4.29 -17.30
C ASP A 182 -26.52 -4.98 -17.64
N LYS A 183 -25.43 -4.65 -16.93
CA LYS A 183 -24.11 -5.22 -17.20
C LYS A 183 -23.68 -6.17 -16.10
N PRO A 184 -22.82 -7.14 -16.43
CA PRO A 184 -22.21 -7.97 -15.41
C PRO A 184 -21.48 -7.08 -14.38
N PHE A 185 -21.56 -7.42 -13.10
CA PHE A 185 -20.82 -6.74 -12.07
C PHE A 185 -19.31 -6.84 -12.38
N PRO A 186 -18.55 -5.75 -12.31
CA PRO A 186 -17.13 -5.74 -12.67
C PRO A 186 -16.22 -6.36 -11.60
N GLY A 187 -16.77 -7.18 -10.73
CA GLY A 187 -16.02 -7.94 -9.73
C GLY A 187 -15.54 -9.30 -10.26
N ARG A 188 -14.75 -9.99 -9.45
CA ARG A 188 -14.15 -11.28 -9.77
C ARG A 188 -15.17 -12.31 -10.24
N ASP A 189 -16.30 -12.43 -9.56
CA ASP A 189 -17.31 -13.45 -9.85
C ASP A 189 -18.32 -13.03 -10.90
N LYS A 190 -18.24 -11.81 -11.44
CA LYS A 190 -19.18 -11.27 -12.42
C LYS A 190 -20.66 -11.30 -11.95
N VAL A 191 -20.90 -11.52 -10.68
CA VAL A 191 -22.23 -11.64 -10.07
C VAL A 191 -22.53 -10.37 -9.29
N LYS A 192 -23.78 -9.93 -9.30
CA LYS A 192 -24.21 -8.80 -8.46
C LYS A 192 -23.96 -9.16 -6.98
N PRO A 193 -23.39 -8.26 -6.21
CA PRO A 193 -23.16 -8.48 -4.81
C PRO A 193 -24.46 -8.73 -4.06
N ASP A 194 -24.45 -9.73 -3.21
CA ASP A 194 -25.55 -9.97 -2.25
C ASP A 194 -25.24 -9.16 -0.99
N PRO A 195 -26.05 -8.17 -0.63
CA PRO A 195 -25.83 -7.35 0.56
C PRO A 195 -25.78 -8.15 1.86
N ASN A 196 -26.35 -9.37 1.85
CA ASN A 196 -26.30 -10.28 2.98
C ASN A 196 -25.01 -11.09 3.06
N LYS A 197 -24.22 -11.08 2.01
CA LYS A 197 -22.89 -11.74 1.94
C LYS A 197 -21.79 -10.70 1.82
N LEU A 198 -21.76 -9.78 2.75
CA LEU A 198 -20.88 -8.64 2.73
C LEU A 198 -19.41 -9.02 2.81
N GLY A 199 -18.64 -8.48 1.89
CA GLY A 199 -17.18 -8.51 1.92
C GLY A 199 -16.54 -9.74 1.32
N GLY A 200 -15.26 -9.62 1.10
CA GLY A 200 -14.40 -10.66 0.60
C GLY A 200 -14.02 -10.48 -0.86
N TRP A 201 -13.38 -11.49 -1.37
CA TRP A 201 -12.78 -11.51 -2.70
C TRP A 201 -13.79 -11.42 -3.85
N TYR A 202 -15.06 -11.68 -3.60
CA TYR A 202 -16.12 -11.65 -4.61
C TYR A 202 -16.34 -10.26 -5.20
N TRP A 203 -16.07 -9.23 -4.42
CA TRP A 203 -16.28 -7.84 -4.81
C TRP A 203 -14.99 -7.15 -5.28
N GLU A 204 -13.96 -7.92 -5.51
CA GLU A 204 -12.70 -7.42 -6.03
C GLU A 204 -12.90 -6.94 -7.47
N SER A 205 -12.67 -5.66 -7.70
CA SER A 205 -12.71 -5.04 -9.03
C SER A 205 -11.30 -4.87 -9.60
N GLY A 206 -11.19 -4.82 -10.93
CA GLY A 206 -9.91 -4.65 -11.60
C GLY A 206 -9.13 -5.92 -11.86
N PHE A 207 -9.59 -7.06 -11.35
CA PHE A 207 -8.90 -8.34 -11.43
C PHE A 207 -8.62 -8.81 -12.86
N ASP A 208 -9.54 -8.55 -13.78
CA ASP A 208 -9.49 -9.02 -15.19
C ASP A 208 -9.25 -7.89 -16.19
N ARG A 209 -8.83 -6.74 -15.72
CA ARG A 209 -8.58 -5.57 -16.56
C ARG A 209 -7.09 -5.29 -16.68
N ASP A 210 -6.68 -4.88 -17.87
CA ASP A 210 -5.35 -4.34 -18.05
C ASP A 210 -5.17 -3.08 -17.18
N PRO A 211 -3.99 -2.90 -16.58
CA PRO A 211 -3.66 -1.64 -15.92
C PRO A 211 -3.84 -0.50 -16.91
N ILE A 212 -4.47 0.57 -16.47
CA ILE A 212 -4.53 1.81 -17.23
C ILE A 212 -3.14 2.46 -17.05
N ASN A 213 -2.45 2.67 -18.15
CA ASN A 213 -1.18 3.38 -18.18
C ASN A 213 -1.39 4.87 -17.95
#